data_ef3594d45b60f17cde5c9c9c197962ce
#
_entry.id   ef3594d45b60f17cde5c9c9c197962ce
#
_cell.length_a   1.000
_cell.length_b   1.000
_cell.length_c   1.000
_cell.angle_alpha   90.00
_cell.angle_beta   90.00
_cell.angle_gamma   90.00
#
_symmetry.space_group_name_H-M   'P 1'
#
loop_
_entity.id
_entity.type
_entity.pdbx_description
1 polymer ?
#
loop_
_entity_poly.entity_id
_entity_poly.type
_entity_poly.pdbx_seq_one_letter_code
_entity_poly.pdbx_strand_id
1 'polypeptide(L)'
;MIQVEALTKLYGEFVAVNHLAFAVQPGEVMGLVGPNGAGKTTTLRCLSGIIPPTRGTIRLCGCDLVQDPIAAKQQLAFFTDEPRLFDYLTVQQHLVFTARIYHVSQYEAAADQLLEELELAGKKNALPGELSRGMKQKLAIACGLLHAPKVIYFDEPLTGLDPIGIRRMKDSILKRASDGAAIIISSHLLHLVEEICSHILILKEGRKIIHGTLDEITRKFSQQPGDANLEEVFFRATREEKPE
;
A
#
# COMPACT_ATOMS: atom_id res chain seq x y z
N MET A 1 -3.05 -11.75 6.37
CA MET A 1 -2.10 -12.44 5.47
C MET A 1 -2.48 -12.21 4.01
N ILE A 2 -1.51 -11.85 3.20
CA ILE A 2 -1.62 -11.70 1.75
C ILE A 2 -0.86 -12.87 1.12
N GLN A 3 -1.47 -13.57 0.16
CA GLN A 3 -0.83 -14.64 -0.61
C GLN A 3 -1.02 -14.37 -2.10
N VAL A 4 0.06 -14.41 -2.83
CA VAL A 4 0.11 -14.16 -4.28
C VAL A 4 0.86 -15.29 -4.94
N GLU A 5 0.20 -15.99 -5.88
CA GLU A 5 0.77 -17.13 -6.60
C GLU A 5 0.70 -16.89 -8.10
N ALA A 6 1.86 -16.87 -8.74
CA ALA A 6 2.04 -16.76 -10.19
C ALA A 6 1.24 -15.60 -10.85
N LEU A 7 1.07 -14.48 -10.14
CA LEU A 7 0.33 -13.31 -10.64
C LEU A 7 0.94 -12.83 -11.95
N THR A 8 0.11 -12.83 -13.00
CA THR A 8 0.47 -12.34 -14.33
C THR A 8 -0.59 -11.37 -14.82
N LYS A 9 -0.17 -10.23 -15.35
CA LYS A 9 -1.07 -9.24 -15.97
C LYS A 9 -0.55 -8.82 -17.33
N LEU A 10 -1.40 -9.02 -18.33
CA LEU A 10 -1.15 -8.58 -19.70
C LEU A 10 -2.12 -7.47 -20.10
N TYR A 11 -1.64 -6.56 -20.93
CA TYR A 11 -2.43 -5.58 -21.68
C TYR A 11 -2.13 -5.78 -23.18
N GLY A 12 -3.00 -6.51 -23.86
CA GLY A 12 -2.68 -7.04 -25.17
C GLY A 12 -1.45 -7.93 -25.12
N GLU A 13 -0.41 -7.61 -25.88
CA GLU A 13 0.88 -8.34 -25.87
C GLU A 13 1.85 -7.85 -24.78
N PHE A 14 1.59 -6.70 -24.16
CA PHE A 14 2.46 -6.14 -23.16
C PHE A 14 2.29 -6.85 -21.80
N VAL A 15 3.38 -7.42 -21.29
CA VAL A 15 3.43 -8.09 -19.98
C VAL A 15 3.78 -7.08 -18.89
N ALA A 16 2.78 -6.59 -18.18
CA ALA A 16 2.96 -5.61 -17.10
C ALA A 16 3.39 -6.22 -15.77
N VAL A 17 2.98 -7.48 -15.49
CA VAL A 17 3.40 -8.28 -14.33
C VAL A 17 3.56 -9.72 -14.79
N ASN A 18 4.68 -10.36 -14.43
CA ASN A 18 5.06 -11.66 -14.93
C ASN A 18 5.38 -12.65 -13.80
N HIS A 19 4.50 -13.61 -13.57
CA HIS A 19 4.66 -14.73 -12.62
C HIS A 19 5.12 -14.30 -11.21
N LEU A 20 4.53 -13.22 -10.69
CA LEU A 20 4.88 -12.70 -9.38
C LEU A 20 4.30 -13.60 -8.29
N ALA A 21 5.15 -14.04 -7.36
CA ALA A 21 4.76 -14.84 -6.21
C ALA A 21 5.45 -14.34 -4.94
N PHE A 22 4.67 -14.09 -3.89
CA PHE A 22 5.11 -13.64 -2.58
C PHE A 22 3.99 -13.78 -1.53
N ALA A 23 4.34 -13.65 -0.27
CA ALA A 23 3.38 -13.55 0.83
C ALA A 23 3.76 -12.41 1.76
N VAL A 24 2.77 -11.84 2.47
CA VAL A 24 2.95 -10.87 3.55
C VAL A 24 2.14 -11.34 4.75
N GLN A 25 2.80 -11.52 5.89
CA GLN A 25 2.16 -12.01 7.11
C GLN A 25 1.49 -10.87 7.88
N PRO A 26 0.55 -11.16 8.80
CA PRO A 26 0.07 -10.17 9.75
C PRO A 26 1.23 -9.53 10.52
N GLY A 27 1.20 -8.21 10.66
CA GLY A 27 2.27 -7.45 11.32
C GLY A 27 3.45 -7.06 10.43
N GLU A 28 3.50 -7.55 9.20
CA GLU A 28 4.57 -7.20 8.27
C GLU A 28 4.24 -5.98 7.42
N VAL A 29 5.24 -5.16 7.18
CA VAL A 29 5.20 -4.06 6.20
C VAL A 29 6.17 -4.40 5.08
N MET A 30 5.65 -4.61 3.86
CA MET A 30 6.45 -4.90 2.67
C MET A 30 6.56 -3.68 1.77
N GLY A 31 7.78 -3.25 1.49
CA GLY A 31 8.09 -2.24 0.48
C GLY A 31 8.08 -2.84 -0.92
N LEU A 32 7.21 -2.35 -1.79
CA LEU A 32 7.16 -2.69 -3.22
C LEU A 32 7.94 -1.62 -4.00
N VAL A 33 9.16 -1.94 -4.38
CA VAL A 33 10.12 -0.98 -4.93
C VAL A 33 10.45 -1.34 -6.38
N GLY A 34 10.81 -0.36 -7.18
CA GLY A 34 11.19 -0.56 -8.57
C GLY A 34 11.18 0.75 -9.37
N PRO A 35 11.83 0.82 -10.52
CA PRO A 35 11.79 2.00 -11.39
C PRO A 35 10.37 2.29 -11.89
N ASN A 36 10.19 3.45 -12.53
CA ASN A 36 8.93 3.76 -13.19
C ASN A 36 8.66 2.73 -14.29
N GLY A 37 7.41 2.26 -14.39
CA GLY A 37 7.07 1.18 -15.33
C GLY A 37 7.41 -0.25 -14.86
N ALA A 38 8.00 -0.43 -13.67
CA ALA A 38 8.33 -1.78 -13.15
C ALA A 38 7.11 -2.67 -12.86
N GLY A 39 5.89 -2.14 -12.89
CA GLY A 39 4.67 -2.89 -12.63
C GLY A 39 4.09 -2.71 -11.21
N LYS A 40 4.63 -1.80 -10.38
CA LYS A 40 4.20 -1.58 -8.98
C LYS A 40 2.70 -1.27 -8.87
N THR A 41 2.24 -0.19 -9.49
CA THR A 41 0.82 0.22 -9.48
C THR A 41 -0.09 -0.83 -10.12
N THR A 42 0.36 -1.49 -11.20
CA THR A 42 -0.39 -2.60 -11.82
C THR A 42 -0.55 -3.77 -10.84
N THR A 43 0.52 -4.12 -10.12
CA THR A 43 0.48 -5.14 -9.08
C THR A 43 -0.53 -4.77 -8.00
N LEU A 44 -0.45 -3.57 -7.41
CA LEU A 44 -1.39 -3.11 -6.38
C LEU A 44 -2.85 -3.07 -6.87
N ARG A 45 -3.09 -2.66 -8.11
CA ARG A 45 -4.43 -2.70 -8.71
C ARG A 45 -4.97 -4.11 -8.92
N CYS A 46 -4.11 -5.07 -9.25
CA CYS A 46 -4.50 -6.48 -9.28
C CYS A 46 -4.82 -7.00 -7.87
N LEU A 47 -3.95 -6.70 -6.90
CA LEU A 47 -4.10 -7.12 -5.50
C LEU A 47 -5.34 -6.52 -4.83
N SER A 48 -5.80 -5.35 -5.26
CA SER A 48 -7.01 -4.71 -4.76
C SER A 48 -8.29 -5.12 -5.52
N GLY A 49 -8.16 -5.92 -6.58
CA GLY A 49 -9.28 -6.33 -7.42
C GLY A 49 -9.92 -5.16 -8.19
N ILE A 50 -9.17 -4.07 -8.44
CA ILE A 50 -9.57 -2.98 -9.35
C ILE A 50 -9.45 -3.45 -10.79
N ILE A 51 -8.39 -4.21 -11.10
CA ILE A 51 -8.22 -4.88 -12.39
C ILE A 51 -8.04 -6.38 -12.16
N PRO A 52 -8.69 -7.24 -12.95
CA PRO A 52 -8.50 -8.67 -12.81
C PRO A 52 -7.10 -9.07 -13.27
N PRO A 53 -6.45 -10.04 -12.58
CA PRO A 53 -5.24 -10.66 -13.09
C PRO A 53 -5.55 -11.43 -14.38
N THR A 54 -4.56 -11.60 -15.26
CA THR A 54 -4.69 -12.47 -16.44
C THR A 54 -4.51 -13.93 -16.06
N ARG A 55 -3.60 -14.20 -15.10
CA ARG A 55 -3.35 -15.53 -14.51
C ARG A 55 -2.86 -15.37 -13.08
N GLY A 56 -2.92 -16.46 -12.32
CA GLY A 56 -2.47 -16.51 -10.94
C GLY A 56 -3.59 -16.33 -9.94
N THR A 57 -3.27 -16.52 -8.67
CA THR A 57 -4.22 -16.47 -7.55
C THR A 57 -3.80 -15.41 -6.54
N ILE A 58 -4.77 -14.69 -6.01
CA ILE A 58 -4.60 -13.70 -4.94
C ILE A 58 -5.56 -14.05 -3.82
N ARG A 59 -5.02 -14.27 -2.61
CA ARG A 59 -5.83 -14.50 -1.42
C ARG A 59 -5.54 -13.47 -0.35
N LEU A 60 -6.60 -12.88 0.19
CA LEU A 60 -6.56 -11.90 1.28
C LEU A 60 -7.26 -12.51 2.50
N CYS A 61 -6.53 -12.71 3.59
CA CYS A 61 -7.04 -13.37 4.80
C CYS A 61 -7.73 -14.72 4.54
N GLY A 62 -7.22 -15.48 3.57
CA GLY A 62 -7.77 -16.76 3.14
C GLY A 62 -8.87 -16.68 2.08
N CYS A 63 -9.47 -15.50 1.83
CA CYS A 63 -10.48 -15.31 0.80
C CYS A 63 -9.84 -15.10 -0.58
N ASP A 64 -10.28 -15.87 -1.57
CA ASP A 64 -9.82 -15.69 -2.97
C ASP A 64 -10.45 -14.44 -3.57
N LEU A 65 -9.61 -13.53 -4.07
CA LEU A 65 -10.07 -12.23 -4.57
C LEU A 65 -10.95 -12.30 -5.82
N VAL A 66 -10.84 -13.38 -6.59
CA VAL A 66 -11.64 -13.57 -7.82
C VAL A 66 -12.91 -14.39 -7.52
N GLN A 67 -12.82 -15.41 -6.68
CA GLN A 67 -13.97 -16.30 -6.36
C GLN A 67 -14.90 -15.69 -5.30
N ASP A 68 -14.34 -15.00 -4.31
CA ASP A 68 -15.11 -14.32 -3.25
C ASP A 68 -14.62 -12.85 -3.07
N PRO A 69 -14.87 -11.99 -4.06
CA PRO A 69 -14.36 -10.62 -4.06
C PRO A 69 -14.94 -9.77 -2.93
N ILE A 70 -16.14 -10.04 -2.46
CA ILE A 70 -16.78 -9.26 -1.39
C ILE A 70 -16.07 -9.54 -0.07
N ALA A 71 -15.92 -10.79 0.33
CA ALA A 71 -15.24 -11.15 1.57
C ALA A 71 -13.77 -10.71 1.56
N ALA A 72 -13.07 -10.85 0.42
CA ALA A 72 -11.70 -10.38 0.28
C ALA A 72 -11.59 -8.84 0.44
N LYS A 73 -12.47 -8.08 -0.22
CA LYS A 73 -12.47 -6.61 -0.17
C LYS A 73 -12.93 -6.04 1.17
N GLN A 74 -13.74 -6.76 1.92
CA GLN A 74 -14.09 -6.38 3.29
C GLN A 74 -12.88 -6.35 4.24
N GLN A 75 -11.81 -7.08 3.91
CA GLN A 75 -10.58 -7.11 4.69
C GLN A 75 -9.54 -6.09 4.22
N LEU A 76 -9.81 -5.34 3.15
CA LEU A 76 -8.83 -4.55 2.42
C LEU A 76 -9.13 -3.05 2.47
N ALA A 77 -8.09 -2.24 2.70
CA ALA A 77 -8.05 -0.84 2.28
C ALA A 77 -6.95 -0.62 1.23
N PHE A 78 -7.25 0.15 0.19
CA PHE A 78 -6.29 0.54 -0.83
C PHE A 78 -6.30 2.07 -1.01
N PHE A 79 -5.14 2.67 -0.80
CA PHE A 79 -4.92 4.11 -0.91
C PHE A 79 -4.05 4.40 -2.12
N THR A 80 -4.61 5.13 -3.07
CA THR A 80 -3.93 5.59 -4.30
C THR A 80 -3.24 6.93 -4.07
N ASP A 81 -2.23 7.25 -4.89
CA ASP A 81 -1.55 8.56 -4.87
C ASP A 81 -2.53 9.73 -5.02
N GLU A 82 -3.54 9.60 -5.88
CA GLU A 82 -4.61 10.58 -6.02
C GLU A 82 -5.90 10.08 -5.36
N PRO A 83 -6.31 10.64 -4.22
CA PRO A 83 -7.56 10.27 -3.56
C PRO A 83 -8.76 10.70 -4.39
N ARG A 84 -9.69 9.76 -4.62
CA ARG A 84 -10.97 10.04 -5.28
C ARG A 84 -12.05 10.14 -4.23
N LEU A 85 -12.56 11.34 -4.01
CA LEU A 85 -13.61 11.66 -3.07
C LEU A 85 -14.89 12.05 -3.82
N PHE A 86 -16.03 11.97 -3.15
CA PHE A 86 -17.32 12.44 -3.68
C PHE A 86 -17.42 13.94 -3.47
N ASP A 87 -17.47 14.73 -4.53
CA ASP A 87 -17.40 16.20 -4.48
C ASP A 87 -18.50 16.85 -3.61
N TYR A 88 -19.65 16.18 -3.48
CA TYR A 88 -20.83 16.69 -2.78
C TYR A 88 -21.06 16.10 -1.37
N LEU A 89 -20.14 15.28 -0.88
CA LEU A 89 -20.19 14.77 0.49
C LEU A 89 -19.19 15.53 1.37
N THR A 90 -19.63 15.92 2.55
CA THR A 90 -18.72 16.47 3.57
C THR A 90 -17.77 15.40 4.12
N VAL A 91 -16.72 15.79 4.82
CA VAL A 91 -15.80 14.88 5.53
C VAL A 91 -16.60 13.86 6.34
N GLN A 92 -17.55 14.32 7.17
CA GLN A 92 -18.35 13.42 7.98
C GLN A 92 -19.24 12.50 7.14
N GLN A 93 -19.85 13.02 6.07
CA GLN A 93 -20.69 12.21 5.18
C GLN A 93 -19.92 11.11 4.47
N HIS A 94 -18.64 11.32 4.12
CA HIS A 94 -17.78 10.26 3.60
C HIS A 94 -17.60 9.11 4.62
N LEU A 95 -17.37 9.44 5.89
CA LEU A 95 -17.25 8.43 6.95
C LEU A 95 -18.56 7.67 7.18
N VAL A 96 -19.70 8.38 7.21
CA VAL A 96 -21.04 7.75 7.29
C VAL A 96 -21.27 6.79 6.11
N PHE A 97 -20.94 7.24 4.89
CA PHE A 97 -21.08 6.44 3.68
C PHE A 97 -20.22 5.18 3.75
N THR A 98 -18.97 5.32 4.15
CA THR A 98 -18.04 4.18 4.31
C THR A 98 -18.55 3.21 5.39
N ALA A 99 -18.95 3.71 6.54
CA ALA A 99 -19.48 2.89 7.63
C ALA A 99 -20.68 2.05 7.17
N ARG A 100 -21.58 2.62 6.36
CA ARG A 100 -22.74 1.92 5.82
C ARG A 100 -22.35 0.83 4.83
N ILE A 101 -21.38 1.10 3.91
CA ILE A 101 -20.92 0.12 2.92
C ILE A 101 -20.23 -1.08 3.59
N TYR A 102 -19.40 -0.81 4.60
CA TYR A 102 -18.66 -1.86 5.32
C TYR A 102 -19.41 -2.41 6.53
N HIS A 103 -20.67 -1.99 6.75
CA HIS A 103 -21.52 -2.41 7.89
C HIS A 103 -20.84 -2.20 9.25
N VAL A 104 -20.12 -1.08 9.42
CA VAL A 104 -19.47 -0.73 10.70
C VAL A 104 -20.54 -0.17 11.62
N SER A 105 -20.90 -0.93 12.66
CA SER A 105 -21.77 -0.47 13.74
C SER A 105 -21.00 0.42 14.71
N GLN A 106 -21.66 1.43 15.29
CA GLN A 106 -21.06 2.34 16.29
C GLN A 106 -19.75 2.98 15.82
N TYR A 107 -19.72 3.40 14.53
CA TYR A 107 -18.52 3.95 13.86
C TYR A 107 -18.13 5.33 14.39
N GLU A 108 -19.00 6.06 15.11
CA GLU A 108 -18.85 7.48 15.45
C GLU A 108 -17.56 7.72 16.26
N ALA A 109 -17.33 6.91 17.30
CA ALA A 109 -16.13 7.05 18.14
C ALA A 109 -14.84 6.75 17.33
N ALA A 110 -14.85 5.73 16.49
CA ALA A 110 -13.72 5.40 15.62
C ALA A 110 -13.48 6.48 14.54
N ALA A 111 -14.56 7.04 13.98
CA ALA A 111 -14.48 8.14 13.04
C ALA A 111 -13.87 9.40 13.67
N ASP A 112 -14.31 9.76 14.87
CA ASP A 112 -13.80 10.92 15.60
C ASP A 112 -12.32 10.74 15.94
N GLN A 113 -11.93 9.56 16.41
CA GLN A 113 -10.51 9.23 16.68
C GLN A 113 -9.65 9.33 15.42
N LEU A 114 -10.13 8.81 14.27
CA LEU A 114 -9.39 8.91 12.99
C LEU A 114 -9.27 10.36 12.52
N LEU A 115 -10.33 11.16 12.68
CA LEU A 115 -10.29 12.58 12.32
C LEU A 115 -9.31 13.38 13.20
N GLU A 116 -9.18 13.03 14.48
CA GLU A 116 -8.17 13.63 15.37
C GLU A 116 -6.76 13.17 14.99
N GLU A 117 -6.54 11.87 14.82
CA GLU A 117 -5.24 11.29 14.41
C GLU A 117 -4.72 11.95 13.12
N LEU A 118 -5.62 12.23 12.18
CA LEU A 118 -5.30 12.79 10.86
C LEU A 118 -5.48 14.32 10.76
N GLU A 119 -5.77 15.02 11.88
CA GLU A 119 -5.95 16.48 11.94
C GLU A 119 -7.08 17.01 11.04
N LEU A 120 -8.16 16.27 10.95
CA LEU A 120 -9.37 16.66 10.21
C LEU A 120 -10.57 16.98 11.12
N ALA A 121 -10.42 16.91 12.44
CA ALA A 121 -11.53 17.11 13.39
C ALA A 121 -12.26 18.46 13.19
N GLY A 122 -11.50 19.54 12.92
CA GLY A 122 -12.06 20.86 12.63
C GLY A 122 -12.69 21.01 11.24
N LYS A 123 -12.69 19.96 10.40
CA LYS A 123 -13.16 19.99 9.01
C LYS A 123 -14.35 19.08 8.73
N LYS A 124 -15.03 18.58 9.77
CA LYS A 124 -16.14 17.62 9.64
C LYS A 124 -17.20 18.02 8.60
N ASN A 125 -17.50 19.30 8.50
CA ASN A 125 -18.54 19.85 7.61
C ASN A 125 -17.98 20.37 6.27
N ALA A 126 -16.67 20.34 6.06
CA ALA A 126 -16.05 20.81 4.82
C ALA A 126 -16.30 19.83 3.65
N LEU A 127 -16.49 20.38 2.46
CA LEU A 127 -16.52 19.64 1.20
C LEU A 127 -15.09 19.40 0.68
N PRO A 128 -14.84 18.40 -0.18
CA PRO A 128 -13.53 18.16 -0.74
C PRO A 128 -12.92 19.37 -1.46
N GLY A 129 -13.75 20.22 -2.10
CA GLY A 129 -13.29 21.45 -2.72
C GLY A 129 -12.61 22.46 -1.77
N GLU A 130 -12.92 22.38 -0.48
CA GLU A 130 -12.40 23.23 0.58
C GLU A 130 -11.16 22.64 1.27
N LEU A 131 -10.73 21.43 0.87
CA LEU A 131 -9.60 20.71 1.43
C LEU A 131 -8.36 20.86 0.54
N SER A 132 -7.19 20.99 1.16
CA SER A 132 -5.91 20.86 0.45
C SER A 132 -5.72 19.42 -0.06
N ARG A 133 -4.77 19.20 -0.98
CA ARG A 133 -4.42 17.85 -1.48
C ARG A 133 -4.10 16.89 -0.33
N GLY A 134 -3.25 17.31 0.61
CA GLY A 134 -2.89 16.50 1.78
C GLY A 134 -4.09 16.19 2.69
N MET A 135 -5.02 17.14 2.88
CA MET A 135 -6.24 16.89 3.64
C MET A 135 -7.18 15.91 2.92
N LYS A 136 -7.28 15.97 1.59
CA LYS A 136 -8.03 14.99 0.79
C LYS A 136 -7.46 13.58 0.96
N GLN A 137 -6.15 13.45 0.97
CA GLN A 137 -5.47 12.18 1.19
C GLN A 137 -5.73 11.65 2.62
N LYS A 138 -5.63 12.50 3.63
CA LYS A 138 -5.99 12.17 5.02
C LYS A 138 -7.44 11.70 5.13
N LEU A 139 -8.39 12.34 4.45
CA LEU A 139 -9.79 11.91 4.44
C LEU A 139 -9.97 10.53 3.79
N ALA A 140 -9.34 10.29 2.65
CA ALA A 140 -9.39 8.98 2.02
C ALA A 140 -8.84 7.88 2.95
N ILE A 141 -7.75 8.19 3.68
CA ILE A 141 -7.15 7.28 4.66
C ILE A 141 -8.12 7.06 5.84
N ALA A 142 -8.74 8.11 6.39
CA ALA A 142 -9.74 7.97 7.45
C ALA A 142 -10.89 7.04 7.01
N CYS A 143 -11.41 7.24 5.81
CA CYS A 143 -12.45 6.36 5.25
C CYS A 143 -12.00 4.91 5.14
N GLY A 144 -10.82 4.67 4.55
CA GLY A 144 -10.32 3.31 4.35
C GLY A 144 -9.95 2.58 5.65
N LEU A 145 -9.57 3.31 6.71
CA LEU A 145 -9.23 2.72 8.01
C LEU A 145 -10.45 2.49 8.92
N LEU A 146 -11.60 3.10 8.63
CA LEU A 146 -12.79 3.08 9.50
C LEU A 146 -13.31 1.65 9.76
N HIS A 147 -13.18 0.74 8.80
CA HIS A 147 -13.63 -0.65 8.95
C HIS A 147 -12.54 -1.59 9.50
N ALA A 148 -11.45 -1.04 10.04
CA ALA A 148 -10.32 -1.80 10.63
C ALA A 148 -9.78 -2.91 9.70
N PRO A 149 -9.31 -2.58 8.48
CA PRO A 149 -8.87 -3.56 7.49
C PRO A 149 -7.67 -4.35 8.00
N LYS A 150 -7.62 -5.66 7.70
CA LYS A 150 -6.48 -6.54 8.00
C LYS A 150 -5.41 -6.52 6.92
N VAL A 151 -5.74 -5.97 5.75
CA VAL A 151 -4.83 -5.81 4.61
C VAL A 151 -4.87 -4.36 4.16
N ILE A 152 -3.71 -3.74 4.02
CA ILE A 152 -3.64 -2.33 3.64
C ILE A 152 -2.62 -2.16 2.51
N TYR A 153 -3.02 -1.51 1.43
CA TYR A 153 -2.13 -1.15 0.34
C TYR A 153 -2.03 0.37 0.22
N PHE A 154 -0.81 0.86 0.09
CA PHE A 154 -0.51 2.25 -0.16
C PHE A 154 0.26 2.38 -1.47
N ASP A 155 -0.26 3.15 -2.42
CA ASP A 155 0.44 3.51 -3.65
C ASP A 155 0.98 4.93 -3.49
N GLU A 156 2.29 5.07 -3.23
CA GLU A 156 3.03 6.33 -3.02
C GLU A 156 2.45 7.22 -1.89
N PRO A 157 2.20 6.71 -0.66
CA PRO A 157 1.42 7.42 0.37
C PRO A 157 2.09 8.67 0.94
N LEU A 158 3.39 8.82 0.74
CA LEU A 158 4.19 9.90 1.34
C LEU A 158 4.42 11.06 0.37
N THR A 159 3.99 10.92 -0.89
CA THR A 159 4.16 11.93 -1.91
C THR A 159 3.24 13.13 -1.64
N GLY A 160 3.84 14.34 -1.62
CA GLY A 160 3.11 15.59 -1.43
C GLY A 160 2.68 15.90 0.01
N LEU A 161 3.18 15.13 0.99
CA LEU A 161 3.06 15.47 2.41
C LEU A 161 4.23 16.34 2.86
N ASP A 162 3.98 17.21 3.82
CA ASP A 162 5.00 17.93 4.55
C ASP A 162 5.76 17.00 5.53
N PRO A 163 6.91 17.39 6.09
CA PRO A 163 7.69 16.53 7.00
C PRO A 163 6.91 16.04 8.21
N ILE A 164 5.99 16.84 8.75
CA ILE A 164 5.15 16.45 9.89
C ILE A 164 4.14 15.39 9.43
N GLY A 165 3.50 15.59 8.27
CA GLY A 165 2.58 14.63 7.67
C GLY A 165 3.25 13.30 7.35
N ILE A 166 4.49 13.31 6.83
CA ILE A 166 5.28 12.10 6.59
C ILE A 166 5.49 11.33 7.90
N ARG A 167 5.94 12.00 8.97
CA ARG A 167 6.17 11.37 10.27
C ARG A 167 4.89 10.71 10.80
N ARG A 168 3.78 11.42 10.81
CA ARG A 168 2.50 10.89 11.28
C ARG A 168 1.99 9.72 10.44
N MET A 169 2.17 9.79 9.12
CA MET A 169 1.81 8.68 8.25
C MET A 169 2.64 7.45 8.56
N LYS A 170 3.94 7.59 8.79
CA LYS A 170 4.83 6.49 9.23
C LYS A 170 4.35 5.89 10.54
N ASP A 171 4.08 6.73 11.55
CA ASP A 171 3.58 6.29 12.86
C ASP A 171 2.24 5.53 12.71
N SER A 172 1.33 6.03 11.87
CA SER A 172 0.04 5.40 11.58
C SER A 172 0.22 4.03 10.91
N ILE A 173 1.12 3.91 9.93
CA ILE A 173 1.44 2.65 9.24
C ILE A 173 1.99 1.62 10.24
N LEU A 174 3.01 2.00 11.03
CA LEU A 174 3.64 1.12 12.01
C LEU A 174 2.66 0.67 13.08
N LYS A 175 1.78 1.56 13.54
CA LYS A 175 0.71 1.22 14.49
C LYS A 175 -0.22 0.16 13.90
N ARG A 176 -0.69 0.33 12.63
CA ARG A 176 -1.58 -0.66 11.99
C ARG A 176 -0.88 -2.02 11.81
N ALA A 177 0.41 -2.01 11.49
CA ALA A 177 1.19 -3.25 11.43
C ALA A 177 1.27 -3.91 12.81
N SER A 178 1.60 -3.17 13.88
CA SER A 178 1.64 -3.70 15.25
C SER A 178 0.28 -4.23 15.71
N ASP A 179 -0.83 -3.67 15.21
CA ASP A 179 -2.19 -4.15 15.44
C ASP A 179 -2.55 -5.39 14.60
N GLY A 180 -1.59 -5.91 13.82
CA GLY A 180 -1.71 -7.17 13.06
C GLY A 180 -2.13 -7.01 11.61
N ALA A 181 -2.16 -5.82 11.04
CA ALA A 181 -2.42 -5.65 9.60
C ALA A 181 -1.21 -6.10 8.76
N ALA A 182 -1.47 -6.73 7.62
CA ALA A 182 -0.48 -6.99 6.57
C ALA A 182 -0.46 -5.81 5.61
N ILE A 183 0.69 -5.15 5.44
CA ILE A 183 0.77 -3.87 4.72
C ILE A 183 1.72 -3.97 3.53
N ILE A 184 1.32 -3.43 2.37
CA ILE A 184 2.19 -3.23 1.21
C ILE A 184 2.25 -1.74 0.89
N ILE A 185 3.45 -1.22 0.72
CA ILE A 185 3.70 0.18 0.38
C ILE A 185 4.52 0.24 -0.90
N SER A 186 3.98 0.83 -1.97
CA SER A 186 4.83 1.23 -3.09
C SER A 186 5.49 2.57 -2.77
N SER A 187 6.77 2.70 -3.04
CA SER A 187 7.46 3.98 -2.96
C SER A 187 8.71 4.01 -3.84
N HIS A 188 9.04 5.20 -4.32
CA HIS A 188 10.33 5.48 -4.93
C HIS A 188 11.31 6.14 -3.95
N LEU A 189 10.87 6.47 -2.73
CA LEU A 189 11.67 7.07 -1.66
C LEU A 189 12.28 5.95 -0.80
N LEU A 190 13.42 5.41 -1.23
CA LEU A 190 14.05 4.22 -0.65
C LEU A 190 14.38 4.37 0.84
N HIS A 191 14.86 5.55 1.26
CA HIS A 191 15.16 5.83 2.67
C HIS A 191 13.92 5.72 3.57
N LEU A 192 12.74 6.12 3.08
CA LEU A 192 11.49 5.98 3.86
C LEU A 192 11.02 4.52 3.93
N VAL A 193 11.22 3.77 2.84
CA VAL A 193 10.94 2.32 2.82
C VAL A 193 11.84 1.60 3.83
N GLU A 194 13.12 1.95 3.89
CA GLU A 194 14.10 1.39 4.83
C GLU A 194 13.72 1.63 6.30
N GLU A 195 13.11 2.77 6.61
CA GLU A 195 12.69 3.11 7.98
C GLU A 195 11.43 2.37 8.46
N ILE A 196 10.53 1.97 7.55
CA ILE A 196 9.20 1.44 7.94
C ILE A 196 8.93 0.02 7.49
N CYS A 197 9.68 -0.51 6.52
CA CYS A 197 9.43 -1.83 5.97
C CYS A 197 10.30 -2.90 6.64
N SER A 198 9.69 -4.03 7.00
CA SER A 198 10.38 -5.23 7.45
C SER A 198 10.84 -6.10 6.27
N HIS A 199 10.12 -6.04 5.15
CA HIS A 199 10.35 -6.84 3.94
C HIS A 199 10.39 -5.95 2.71
N ILE A 200 11.15 -6.38 1.71
CA ILE A 200 11.28 -5.68 0.43
C ILE A 200 11.01 -6.64 -0.73
N LEU A 201 10.29 -6.14 -1.71
CA LEU A 201 10.09 -6.76 -3.02
C LEU A 201 10.51 -5.78 -4.10
N ILE A 202 11.62 -6.06 -4.79
CA ILE A 202 12.12 -5.24 -5.91
C ILE A 202 11.58 -5.81 -7.21
N LEU A 203 10.90 -4.95 -7.97
CA LEU A 203 10.39 -5.25 -9.31
C LEU A 203 11.19 -4.54 -10.39
N LYS A 204 11.43 -5.22 -11.51
CA LYS A 204 11.93 -4.67 -12.77
C LYS A 204 11.19 -5.34 -13.93
N GLU A 205 10.65 -4.55 -14.84
CA GLU A 205 9.94 -5.05 -16.04
C GLU A 205 8.86 -6.10 -15.74
N GLY A 206 8.08 -5.86 -14.69
CA GLY A 206 7.02 -6.77 -14.25
C GLY A 206 7.50 -8.05 -13.55
N ARG A 207 8.80 -8.21 -13.31
CA ARG A 207 9.39 -9.40 -12.68
C ARG A 207 9.94 -9.10 -11.29
N LYS A 208 9.89 -10.09 -10.42
CA LYS A 208 10.55 -10.06 -9.12
C LYS A 208 12.05 -10.27 -9.29
N ILE A 209 12.85 -9.28 -8.87
CA ILE A 209 14.31 -9.37 -8.86
C ILE A 209 14.81 -9.84 -7.49
N ILE A 210 14.30 -9.21 -6.43
CA ILE A 210 14.68 -9.49 -5.04
C ILE A 210 13.42 -9.56 -4.19
N HIS A 211 13.41 -10.47 -3.22
CA HIS A 211 12.38 -10.54 -2.18
C HIS A 211 13.00 -11.16 -0.91
N GLY A 212 12.75 -10.56 0.23
CA GLY A 212 13.22 -11.04 1.53
C GLY A 212 13.08 -9.97 2.61
N THR A 213 13.59 -10.26 3.80
CA THR A 213 13.67 -9.26 4.85
C THR A 213 14.70 -8.18 4.49
N LEU A 214 14.48 -6.96 4.98
CA LEU A 214 15.42 -5.87 4.76
C LEU A 214 16.83 -6.24 5.22
N ASP A 215 16.94 -6.86 6.40
CA ASP A 215 18.21 -7.29 6.98
C ASP A 215 18.96 -8.35 6.13
N GLU A 216 18.24 -9.34 5.60
CA GLU A 216 18.84 -10.37 4.73
C GLU A 216 19.34 -9.77 3.44
N ILE A 217 18.55 -8.86 2.85
CA ILE A 217 18.87 -8.22 1.59
C ILE A 217 20.08 -7.29 1.76
N THR A 218 20.08 -6.42 2.76
CA THR A 218 21.20 -5.50 3.00
C THR A 218 22.48 -6.26 3.31
N ARG A 219 22.46 -7.32 4.14
CA ARG A 219 23.65 -8.18 4.40
C ARG A 219 24.17 -8.84 3.14
N LYS A 220 23.31 -9.32 2.25
CA LYS A 220 23.73 -10.01 1.01
C LYS A 220 24.47 -9.08 0.05
N PHE A 221 24.17 -7.79 0.07
CA PHE A 221 24.76 -6.80 -0.83
C PHE A 221 25.86 -5.95 -0.16
N SER A 222 26.04 -6.04 1.16
CA SER A 222 27.13 -5.37 1.88
C SER A 222 28.45 -6.11 1.66
N GLN A 223 29.52 -5.38 1.31
CA GLN A 223 30.89 -5.89 1.33
C GLN A 223 31.50 -5.81 2.73
N GLN A 224 30.99 -4.90 3.58
CA GLN A 224 31.35 -4.79 5.01
C GLN A 224 30.08 -4.55 5.83
N PRO A 225 30.01 -4.96 7.10
CA PRO A 225 28.87 -4.71 7.96
C PRO A 225 28.61 -3.21 8.09
N GLY A 226 27.43 -2.73 7.61
CA GLY A 226 26.99 -1.34 7.73
C GLY A 226 27.12 -0.48 6.47
N ASP A 227 27.73 -0.96 5.37
CA ASP A 227 28.01 -0.13 4.19
C ASP A 227 26.90 -0.13 3.12
N ALA A 228 25.98 -1.10 3.09
CA ALA A 228 24.92 -1.13 2.10
C ALA A 228 23.60 -0.60 2.66
N ASN A 229 23.15 0.54 2.15
CA ASN A 229 21.78 1.02 2.29
C ASN A 229 20.89 0.44 1.17
N LEU A 230 19.59 0.56 1.31
CA LEU A 230 18.62 0.06 0.31
C LEU A 230 18.82 0.69 -1.08
N GLU A 231 19.34 1.91 -1.15
CA GLU A 231 19.68 2.58 -2.41
C GLU A 231 20.77 1.81 -3.18
N GLU A 232 21.84 1.42 -2.51
CA GLU A 232 22.93 0.64 -3.11
C GLU A 232 22.41 -0.71 -3.60
N VAL A 233 21.62 -1.40 -2.77
CA VAL A 233 20.96 -2.67 -3.14
C VAL A 233 20.10 -2.49 -4.38
N PHE A 234 19.28 -1.45 -4.41
CA PHE A 234 18.40 -1.13 -5.52
C PHE A 234 19.18 -0.87 -6.81
N PHE A 235 20.22 -0.03 -6.75
CA PHE A 235 21.07 0.26 -7.91
C PHE A 235 21.79 -0.99 -8.44
N ARG A 236 22.34 -1.82 -7.57
CA ARG A 236 23.00 -3.08 -7.99
C ARG A 236 22.00 -4.06 -8.59
N ALA A 237 20.82 -4.21 -7.99
CA ALA A 237 19.79 -5.12 -8.48
C ALA A 237 19.15 -4.68 -9.79
N THR A 238 19.09 -3.36 -10.05
CA THR A 238 18.42 -2.81 -11.24
C THR A 238 19.38 -2.40 -12.35
N ARG A 239 20.72 -2.33 -12.10
CA ARG A 239 21.70 -2.19 -13.18
C ARG A 239 21.60 -3.39 -14.11
N GLU A 240 21.58 -3.10 -15.39
CA GLU A 240 21.71 -4.13 -16.43
C GLU A 240 23.09 -4.77 -16.29
N GLU A 241 23.15 -6.11 -16.11
CA GLU A 241 24.26 -6.85 -16.63
C GLU A 241 24.23 -6.64 -18.15
N LYS A 242 25.15 -5.85 -18.69
CA LYS A 242 25.40 -5.87 -20.13
C LYS A 242 25.77 -7.31 -20.44
N PRO A 243 25.05 -8.00 -21.35
CA PRO A 243 25.54 -9.27 -21.84
C PRO A 243 26.91 -9.02 -22.51
N GLU A 244 27.91 -9.74 -22.03
CA GLU A 244 29.20 -9.86 -22.72
C GLU A 244 29.00 -10.48 -24.11
#